data_97fa1bfb6b3a0aa39b472f24897ec6ab
#
_entry.id   97fa1bfb6b3a0aa39b472f24897ec6ab
#
_cell.length_a   1.000
_cell.length_b   1.000
_cell.length_c   1.000
_cell.angle_alpha   90.00
_cell.angle_beta   90.00
_cell.angle_gamma   90.00
#
_symmetry.space_group_name_H-M   'P 1'
#
loop_
_entity.id
_entity.type
_entity.pdbx_description
1 polymer ?
#
loop_
_entity_poly.entity_id
_entity_poly.type
_entity_poly.pdbx_seq_one_letter_code
_entity_poly.pdbx_strand_id
1 'polypeptide(L)'
;LSEIMLQQTRVEAVKEYYSRFLRELPTIRDLAAAPEDKLLKLWEGLGYYNRVRNLQKAALACVEQYDGQLPGDFEELKRLPGVGEYTAGAIGSIAFGLPVTAVDGNVFRVMTRLTADSSDVTSPETKKRITALVQDLQPEDRPGDFNQAMMDLGATVCLPNGVPKCGSCPLSALCESRRRGSMTEFPVKPPKKA
;
A
#
# COMPACT_ATOMS: atom_id res chain seq x y z
N LEU A 1 -3.47 4.72 10.21
CA LEU A 1 -2.19 4.63 10.93
C LEU A 1 -1.30 3.51 10.36
N SER A 2 -1.78 2.26 10.32
CA SER A 2 -1.00 1.10 9.86
C SER A 2 -0.41 1.30 8.46
N GLU A 3 -1.20 1.79 7.50
CA GLU A 3 -0.75 2.04 6.13
C GLU A 3 0.44 3.02 6.06
N ILE A 4 0.44 4.04 6.92
CA ILE A 4 1.55 5.00 6.99
C ILE A 4 2.78 4.38 7.68
N MET A 5 2.58 3.59 8.74
CA MET A 5 3.69 2.91 9.43
C MET A 5 4.36 1.87 8.55
N LEU A 6 3.60 1.17 7.70
CA LEU A 6 4.08 0.12 6.80
C LEU A 6 4.82 0.66 5.57
N GLN A 7 4.73 1.97 5.27
CA GLN A 7 5.52 2.57 4.20
C GLN A 7 7.02 2.35 4.45
N GLN A 8 7.65 1.53 3.61
CA GLN A 8 9.09 1.18 3.68
C GLN A 8 9.54 0.56 5.03
N THR A 9 8.62 0.01 5.81
CA THR A 9 8.92 -0.65 7.09
C THR A 9 8.26 -2.04 7.11
N ARG A 10 8.98 -3.03 7.63
CA ARG A 10 8.49 -4.42 7.71
C ARG A 10 7.39 -4.56 8.77
N VAL A 11 6.41 -5.42 8.53
CA VAL A 11 5.26 -5.66 9.42
C VAL A 11 5.69 -5.98 10.86
N GLU A 12 6.67 -6.88 11.03
CA GLU A 12 7.15 -7.26 12.36
C GLU A 12 7.68 -6.07 13.18
N ALA A 13 8.37 -5.13 12.52
CA ALA A 13 8.85 -3.93 13.19
C ALA A 13 7.70 -2.95 13.56
N VAL A 14 6.61 -2.96 12.81
CA VAL A 14 5.47 -2.02 13.02
C VAL A 14 4.57 -2.45 14.18
N LYS A 15 4.40 -3.74 14.45
CA LYS A 15 3.41 -4.26 15.42
C LYS A 15 3.45 -3.60 16.80
N GLU A 16 4.64 -3.51 17.40
CA GLU A 16 4.80 -2.91 18.73
C GLU A 16 4.55 -1.39 18.71
N TYR A 17 5.02 -0.71 17.65
CA TYR A 17 4.80 0.72 17.48
C TYR A 17 3.32 1.05 17.29
N TYR A 18 2.62 0.26 16.49
CA TYR A 18 1.19 0.42 16.26
C TYR A 18 0.39 0.33 17.56
N SER A 19 0.61 -0.72 18.35
CA SER A 19 -0.07 -0.92 19.63
C SER A 19 0.23 0.20 20.63
N ARG A 20 1.51 0.62 20.72
CA ARG A 20 1.94 1.72 21.59
C ARG A 20 1.33 3.05 21.15
N PHE A 21 1.33 3.33 19.86
CA PHE A 21 0.81 4.57 19.30
C PHE A 21 -0.70 4.71 19.55
N LEU A 22 -1.48 3.66 19.34
CA LEU A 22 -2.92 3.67 19.60
C LEU A 22 -3.28 3.78 21.08
N ARG A 23 -2.46 3.25 21.97
CA ARG A 23 -2.65 3.40 23.41
C ARG A 23 -2.44 4.85 23.87
N GLU A 24 -1.43 5.51 23.32
CA GLU A 24 -1.04 6.88 23.71
C GLU A 24 -1.86 7.98 23.00
N LEU A 25 -2.35 7.69 21.80
CA LEU A 25 -3.09 8.58 20.94
C LEU A 25 -4.24 7.82 20.27
N PRO A 26 -5.30 7.49 21.04
CA PRO A 26 -6.37 6.59 20.57
C PRO A 26 -7.27 7.20 19.49
N THR A 27 -7.34 8.51 19.39
CA THR A 27 -8.21 9.21 18.43
C THR A 27 -7.43 10.12 17.48
N ILE A 28 -8.07 10.49 16.37
CA ILE A 28 -7.52 11.48 15.43
C ILE A 28 -7.33 12.83 16.15
N ARG A 29 -8.23 13.20 17.06
CA ARG A 29 -8.13 14.45 17.84
C ARG A 29 -6.94 14.42 18.79
N ASP A 30 -6.66 13.29 19.45
CA ASP A 30 -5.47 13.15 20.30
C ASP A 30 -4.19 13.28 19.47
N LEU A 31 -4.15 12.66 18.30
CA LEU A 31 -3.02 12.78 17.37
C LEU A 31 -2.83 14.21 16.87
N ALA A 32 -3.89 14.90 16.51
CA ALA A 32 -3.86 16.29 16.06
C ALA A 32 -3.32 17.23 17.14
N ALA A 33 -3.73 17.04 18.40
CA ALA A 33 -3.35 17.85 19.54
C ALA A 33 -1.99 17.49 20.17
N ALA A 34 -1.39 16.38 19.76
CA ALA A 34 -0.15 15.88 20.39
C ALA A 34 1.04 16.82 20.14
N PRO A 35 1.87 17.11 21.16
CA PRO A 35 3.13 17.81 20.95
C PRO A 35 4.06 17.05 20.01
N GLU A 36 4.81 17.77 19.17
CA GLU A 36 5.73 17.15 18.20
C GLU A 36 6.75 16.22 18.87
N ASP A 37 7.30 16.63 20.01
CA ASP A 37 8.26 15.82 20.77
C ASP A 37 7.67 14.46 21.19
N LYS A 38 6.41 14.42 21.62
CA LYS A 38 5.71 13.17 21.94
C LYS A 38 5.57 12.28 20.69
N LEU A 39 5.20 12.87 19.57
CA LEU A 39 5.06 12.13 18.29
C LEU A 39 6.38 11.55 17.83
N LEU A 40 7.45 12.34 17.85
CA LEU A 40 8.79 11.89 17.45
C LEU A 40 9.29 10.77 18.38
N LYS A 41 9.00 10.87 19.68
CA LYS A 41 9.36 9.83 20.66
C LYS A 41 8.59 8.52 20.41
N LEU A 42 7.29 8.60 20.11
CA LEU A 42 6.49 7.42 19.75
C LEU A 42 6.93 6.77 18.44
N TRP A 43 7.53 7.54 17.54
CA TRP A 43 8.02 7.09 16.23
C TRP A 43 9.50 6.68 16.21
N GLU A 44 10.23 6.92 17.31
CA GLU A 44 11.67 6.68 17.41
C GLU A 44 12.03 5.23 17.07
N GLY A 45 12.88 5.03 16.07
CA GLY A 45 13.29 3.72 15.56
C GLY A 45 12.58 3.27 14.26
N LEU A 46 11.43 3.84 13.89
CA LEU A 46 10.78 3.55 12.60
C LEU A 46 11.44 4.26 11.40
N GLY A 47 12.15 5.35 11.65
CA GLY A 47 12.76 6.17 10.61
C GLY A 47 11.76 6.97 9.77
N TYR A 48 12.27 7.68 8.76
CA TYR A 48 11.43 8.48 7.85
C TYR A 48 10.42 9.37 8.58
N TYR A 49 10.90 10.23 9.47
CA TYR A 49 10.08 11.04 10.39
C TYR A 49 9.06 11.97 9.72
N ASN A 50 9.24 12.27 8.43
CA ASN A 50 8.23 13.01 7.67
C ASN A 50 6.89 12.29 7.62
N ARG A 51 6.86 10.95 7.79
CA ARG A 51 5.62 10.18 7.83
C ARG A 51 4.77 10.55 9.03
N VAL A 52 5.34 10.62 10.23
CA VAL A 52 4.58 10.99 11.44
C VAL A 52 4.19 12.46 11.43
N ARG A 53 5.04 13.35 10.89
CA ARG A 53 4.68 14.76 10.71
C ARG A 53 3.51 14.94 9.75
N ASN A 54 3.52 14.22 8.62
CA ASN A 54 2.40 14.23 7.68
C ASN A 54 1.15 13.58 8.27
N LEU A 55 1.30 12.52 9.07
CA LEU A 55 0.19 11.88 9.77
C LEU A 55 -0.49 12.86 10.74
N GLN A 56 0.27 13.67 11.48
CA GLN A 56 -0.28 14.72 12.31
C GLN A 56 -0.99 15.81 11.50
N LYS A 57 -0.38 16.27 10.41
CA LYS A 57 -1.02 17.26 9.51
C LYS A 57 -2.32 16.72 8.92
N ALA A 58 -2.36 15.43 8.56
CA ALA A 58 -3.58 14.78 8.12
C ALA A 58 -4.64 14.73 9.24
N ALA A 59 -4.23 14.45 10.48
CA ALA A 59 -5.14 14.47 11.62
C ALA A 59 -5.69 15.87 11.90
N LEU A 60 -4.87 16.92 11.79
CA LEU A 60 -5.32 18.31 11.88
C LEU A 60 -6.35 18.64 10.80
N ALA A 61 -6.06 18.28 9.53
CA ALA A 61 -7.00 18.48 8.43
C ALA A 61 -8.33 17.72 8.68
N CYS A 62 -8.27 16.51 9.23
CA CYS A 62 -9.47 15.76 9.60
C CYS A 62 -10.28 16.47 10.70
N VAL A 63 -9.63 17.05 11.69
CA VAL A 63 -10.31 17.80 12.75
C VAL A 63 -10.96 19.07 12.21
N GLU A 64 -10.27 19.79 11.33
CA GLU A 64 -10.73 21.07 10.78
C GLU A 64 -11.85 20.92 9.73
N GLN A 65 -11.79 19.87 8.90
CA GLN A 65 -12.62 19.75 7.69
C GLN A 65 -13.63 18.61 7.76
N TYR A 66 -13.40 17.58 8.60
CA TYR A 66 -14.18 16.33 8.64
C TYR A 66 -14.60 15.91 10.05
N ASP A 67 -14.75 16.87 10.95
CA ASP A 67 -15.15 16.65 12.37
C ASP A 67 -14.31 15.58 13.11
N GLY A 68 -13.03 15.50 12.80
CA GLY A 68 -12.11 14.56 13.45
C GLY A 68 -12.25 13.10 12.98
N GLN A 69 -12.85 12.88 11.81
CA GLN A 69 -12.94 11.57 11.16
C GLN A 69 -12.19 11.57 9.84
N LEU A 70 -11.86 10.38 9.34
CA LEU A 70 -11.35 10.26 7.97
C LEU A 70 -12.50 10.41 6.98
N PRO A 71 -12.29 11.13 5.86
CA PRO A 71 -13.31 11.19 4.81
C PRO A 71 -13.49 9.82 4.15
N GLY A 72 -14.74 9.45 3.90
CA GLY A 72 -15.12 8.22 3.21
C GLY A 72 -15.15 8.35 1.69
N ASP A 73 -14.34 9.22 1.11
CA ASP A 73 -14.23 9.49 -0.32
C ASP A 73 -12.76 9.41 -0.78
N PHE A 74 -12.52 8.80 -1.94
CA PHE A 74 -11.18 8.55 -2.44
C PHE A 74 -10.42 9.85 -2.77
N GLU A 75 -11.07 10.81 -3.40
CA GLU A 75 -10.43 12.08 -3.76
C GLU A 75 -10.16 12.95 -2.53
N GLU A 76 -11.06 12.93 -1.55
CA GLU A 76 -10.84 13.61 -0.27
C GLU A 76 -9.69 12.96 0.53
N LEU A 77 -9.61 11.62 0.55
CA LEU A 77 -8.48 10.91 1.16
C LEU A 77 -7.14 11.33 0.54
N LYS A 78 -7.07 11.50 -0.78
CA LYS A 78 -5.85 11.92 -1.49
C LYS A 78 -5.42 13.36 -1.18
N ARG A 79 -6.32 14.20 -0.70
CA ARG A 79 -6.01 15.58 -0.29
C ARG A 79 -5.31 15.64 1.07
N LEU A 80 -5.38 14.56 1.86
CA LEU A 80 -4.75 14.53 3.17
C LEU A 80 -3.22 14.48 3.04
N PRO A 81 -2.48 15.24 3.85
CA PRO A 81 -1.02 15.24 3.84
C PRO A 81 -0.42 13.83 4.03
N GLY A 82 0.46 13.44 3.11
CA GLY A 82 1.12 12.11 3.15
C GLY A 82 0.28 10.95 2.63
N VAL A 83 -0.94 11.21 2.16
CA VAL A 83 -1.82 10.21 1.55
C VAL A 83 -1.75 10.34 0.04
N GLY A 84 -1.01 9.45 -0.60
CA GLY A 84 -0.97 9.31 -2.05
C GLY A 84 -2.05 8.35 -2.57
N GLU A 85 -2.08 8.16 -3.88
CA GLU A 85 -3.07 7.31 -4.57
C GLU A 85 -3.13 5.88 -4.00
N TYR A 86 -1.98 5.23 -3.80
CA TYR A 86 -1.91 3.92 -3.16
C TYR A 86 -2.52 3.91 -1.74
N THR A 87 -2.09 4.86 -0.89
CA THR A 87 -2.56 4.92 0.51
C THR A 87 -4.05 5.23 0.58
N ALA A 88 -4.55 6.12 -0.29
CA ALA A 88 -5.98 6.42 -0.40
C ALA A 88 -6.77 5.18 -0.89
N GLY A 89 -6.24 4.44 -1.85
CA GLY A 89 -6.83 3.18 -2.31
C GLY A 89 -6.91 2.12 -1.22
N ALA A 90 -5.84 1.94 -0.45
CA ALA A 90 -5.81 1.00 0.66
C ALA A 90 -6.80 1.40 1.76
N ILE A 91 -6.78 2.65 2.21
CA ILE A 91 -7.73 3.15 3.23
C ILE A 91 -9.17 3.08 2.70
N GLY A 92 -9.42 3.58 1.50
CA GLY A 92 -10.76 3.62 0.90
C GLY A 92 -11.38 2.23 0.77
N SER A 93 -10.62 1.27 0.25
CA SER A 93 -11.14 -0.08 0.05
C SER A 93 -11.28 -0.88 1.34
N ILE A 94 -10.29 -0.80 2.24
CA ILE A 94 -10.25 -1.62 3.46
C ILE A 94 -11.16 -1.06 4.56
N ALA A 95 -11.13 0.26 4.77
CA ALA A 95 -11.88 0.87 5.87
C ALA A 95 -13.29 1.31 5.46
N PHE A 96 -13.51 1.65 4.19
CA PHE A 96 -14.78 2.20 3.71
C PHE A 96 -15.47 1.33 2.65
N GLY A 97 -14.86 0.24 2.20
CA GLY A 97 -15.44 -0.63 1.16
C GLY A 97 -15.57 0.04 -0.20
N LEU A 98 -14.80 1.11 -0.46
CA LEU A 98 -14.84 1.80 -1.75
C LEU A 98 -14.24 0.90 -2.85
N PRO A 99 -14.84 0.87 -4.05
CA PRO A 99 -14.34 0.07 -5.17
C PRO A 99 -13.13 0.76 -5.84
N VAL A 100 -12.06 0.94 -5.07
CA VAL A 100 -10.81 1.60 -5.47
C VAL A 100 -9.62 0.68 -5.22
N THR A 101 -8.63 0.73 -6.11
CA THR A 101 -7.47 -0.16 -6.04
C THR A 101 -6.33 0.42 -5.20
N ALA A 102 -5.56 -0.48 -4.58
CA ALA A 102 -4.29 -0.18 -3.92
C ALA A 102 -3.16 -0.91 -4.65
N VAL A 103 -2.52 -0.25 -5.61
CA VAL A 103 -1.48 -0.86 -6.44
C VAL A 103 -0.10 -0.42 -5.98
N ASP A 104 0.58 -1.28 -5.23
CA ASP A 104 1.96 -1.11 -4.76
C ASP A 104 2.96 -1.90 -5.63
N GLY A 105 4.23 -1.88 -5.25
CA GLY A 105 5.27 -2.66 -5.92
C GLY A 105 5.03 -4.18 -5.88
N ASN A 106 4.31 -4.70 -4.88
CA ASN A 106 3.93 -6.11 -4.79
C ASN A 106 2.88 -6.45 -5.84
N VAL A 107 1.83 -5.65 -5.92
CA VAL A 107 0.76 -5.82 -6.89
C VAL A 107 1.29 -5.68 -8.33
N PHE A 108 2.14 -4.68 -8.60
CA PHE A 108 2.81 -4.55 -9.90
C PHE A 108 3.59 -5.81 -10.28
N ARG A 109 4.36 -6.36 -9.35
CA ARG A 109 5.13 -7.59 -9.59
C ARG A 109 4.23 -8.79 -9.86
N VAL A 110 3.17 -8.96 -9.08
CA VAL A 110 2.19 -10.04 -9.28
C VAL A 110 1.58 -9.93 -10.66
N MET A 111 1.09 -8.76 -11.02
CA MET A 111 0.41 -8.53 -12.31
C MET A 111 1.33 -8.70 -13.51
N THR A 112 2.54 -8.14 -13.47
CA THR A 112 3.51 -8.31 -14.57
C THR A 112 3.93 -9.77 -14.76
N ARG A 113 4.04 -10.54 -13.68
CA ARG A 113 4.32 -11.99 -13.77
C ARG A 113 3.11 -12.78 -14.27
N LEU A 114 1.91 -12.45 -13.79
CA LEU A 114 0.68 -13.11 -14.17
C LEU A 114 0.43 -12.99 -15.67
N THR A 115 0.68 -11.81 -16.24
CA THR A 115 0.48 -11.50 -17.67
C THR A 115 1.74 -11.67 -18.53
N ALA A 116 2.91 -11.96 -17.95
CA ALA A 116 4.23 -11.92 -18.59
C ALA A 116 4.48 -10.58 -19.33
N ASP A 117 4.14 -9.49 -18.68
CA ASP A 117 4.25 -8.14 -19.24
C ASP A 117 5.70 -7.65 -19.22
N SER A 118 6.31 -7.49 -20.38
CA SER A 118 7.69 -7.03 -20.56
C SER A 118 7.85 -5.52 -20.63
N SER A 119 6.78 -4.76 -20.42
CA SER A 119 6.85 -3.29 -20.42
C SER A 119 7.64 -2.79 -19.21
N ASP A 120 8.29 -1.62 -19.37
CA ASP A 120 8.96 -0.94 -18.28
C ASP A 120 7.95 -0.54 -17.19
N VAL A 121 8.07 -1.14 -16.00
CA VAL A 121 7.19 -0.85 -14.87
C VAL A 121 7.38 0.53 -14.25
N THR A 122 8.43 1.26 -14.64
CA THR A 122 8.65 2.63 -14.18
C THR A 122 7.91 3.65 -15.04
N SER A 123 7.46 3.25 -16.25
CA SER A 123 6.75 4.16 -17.15
C SER A 123 5.35 4.48 -16.64
N PRO A 124 4.90 5.73 -16.77
CA PRO A 124 3.54 6.14 -16.38
C PRO A 124 2.45 5.35 -17.13
N GLU A 125 2.66 5.05 -18.40
CA GLU A 125 1.73 4.32 -19.26
C GLU A 125 1.53 2.89 -18.74
N THR A 126 2.63 2.20 -18.40
CA THR A 126 2.58 0.84 -17.82
C THR A 126 1.86 0.85 -16.48
N LYS A 127 2.15 1.85 -15.62
CA LYS A 127 1.48 1.98 -14.33
C LYS A 127 -0.03 2.17 -14.52
N LYS A 128 -0.43 3.11 -15.39
CA LYS A 128 -1.86 3.38 -15.68
C LYS A 128 -2.57 2.11 -16.20
N ARG A 129 -1.96 1.39 -17.14
CA ARG A 129 -2.54 0.18 -17.74
C ARG A 129 -2.67 -0.95 -16.71
N ILE A 130 -1.64 -1.20 -15.88
CA ILE A 130 -1.71 -2.23 -14.84
C ILE A 130 -2.73 -1.85 -13.77
N THR A 131 -2.80 -0.58 -13.36
CA THR A 131 -3.81 -0.12 -12.40
C THR A 131 -5.23 -0.32 -12.95
N ALA A 132 -5.48 0.00 -14.22
CA ALA A 132 -6.76 -0.24 -14.86
C ALA A 132 -7.11 -1.74 -14.89
N LEU A 133 -6.15 -2.60 -15.22
CA LEU A 133 -6.35 -4.06 -15.21
C LEU A 133 -6.68 -4.58 -13.80
N VAL A 134 -6.03 -4.07 -12.77
CA VAL A 134 -6.34 -4.43 -11.36
C VAL A 134 -7.74 -3.96 -10.99
N GLN A 135 -8.14 -2.75 -11.44
CA GLN A 135 -9.49 -2.22 -11.21
C GLN A 135 -10.57 -3.09 -11.88
N ASP A 136 -10.34 -3.54 -13.11
CA ASP A 136 -11.27 -4.42 -13.84
C ASP A 136 -11.43 -5.80 -13.18
N LEU A 137 -10.40 -6.26 -12.46
CA LEU A 137 -10.41 -7.54 -11.74
C LEU A 137 -10.97 -7.44 -10.32
N GLN A 138 -11.11 -6.24 -9.77
CA GLN A 138 -11.54 -6.03 -8.39
C GLN A 138 -13.03 -6.30 -8.23
N PRO A 139 -13.44 -7.20 -7.31
CA PRO A 139 -14.86 -7.42 -7.03
C PRO A 139 -15.47 -6.21 -6.30
N GLU A 140 -16.70 -5.85 -6.68
CA GLU A 140 -17.41 -4.71 -6.11
C GLU A 140 -17.79 -4.92 -4.63
N ASP A 141 -18.09 -6.15 -4.24
CA ASP A 141 -18.57 -6.51 -2.90
C ASP A 141 -17.45 -6.68 -1.87
N ARG A 142 -16.20 -6.92 -2.31
CA ARG A 142 -15.06 -7.18 -1.43
C ARG A 142 -13.78 -6.49 -1.89
N PRO A 143 -13.77 -5.18 -2.15
CA PRO A 143 -12.61 -4.49 -2.71
C PRO A 143 -11.40 -4.49 -1.75
N GLY A 144 -11.64 -4.34 -0.46
CA GLY A 144 -10.59 -4.35 0.57
C GLY A 144 -9.90 -5.71 0.69
N ASP A 145 -10.66 -6.81 0.67
CA ASP A 145 -10.12 -8.17 0.72
C ASP A 145 -9.27 -8.47 -0.52
N PHE A 146 -9.74 -8.04 -1.69
CA PHE A 146 -9.00 -8.19 -2.94
C PHE A 146 -7.65 -7.47 -2.89
N ASN A 147 -7.64 -6.19 -2.48
CA ASN A 147 -6.41 -5.42 -2.38
C ASN A 147 -5.43 -6.05 -1.38
N GLN A 148 -5.91 -6.46 -0.20
CA GLN A 148 -5.09 -7.14 0.80
C GLN A 148 -4.53 -8.47 0.25
N ALA A 149 -5.36 -9.30 -0.36
CA ALA A 149 -4.94 -10.58 -0.93
C ALA A 149 -3.85 -10.40 -2.01
N MET A 150 -3.96 -9.39 -2.87
CA MET A 150 -2.96 -9.09 -3.89
C MET A 150 -1.63 -8.62 -3.28
N MET A 151 -1.67 -7.78 -2.25
CA MET A 151 -0.48 -7.34 -1.52
C MET A 151 0.19 -8.51 -0.79
N ASP A 152 -0.59 -9.33 -0.08
CA ASP A 152 -0.10 -10.51 0.67
C ASP A 152 0.49 -11.56 -0.27
N LEU A 153 -0.15 -11.82 -1.40
CA LEU A 153 0.38 -12.71 -2.42
C LEU A 153 1.77 -12.25 -2.90
N GLY A 154 1.93 -10.96 -3.14
CA GLY A 154 3.22 -10.38 -3.48
C GLY A 154 4.25 -10.47 -2.36
N ALA A 155 3.84 -10.22 -1.12
CA ALA A 155 4.74 -10.20 0.02
C ALA A 155 5.20 -11.61 0.46
N THR A 156 4.35 -12.64 0.34
CA THR A 156 4.58 -13.96 0.96
C THR A 156 4.84 -15.09 -0.02
N VAL A 157 4.32 -15.01 -1.23
CA VAL A 157 4.37 -16.08 -2.26
C VAL A 157 5.13 -15.64 -3.51
N CYS A 158 4.68 -14.57 -4.16
CA CYS A 158 5.28 -14.03 -5.39
C CYS A 158 6.45 -13.09 -5.05
N LEU A 159 7.50 -13.64 -4.43
CA LEU A 159 8.61 -12.89 -3.82
C LEU A 159 9.41 -12.07 -4.83
N PRO A 160 9.98 -10.90 -4.41
CA PRO A 160 10.72 -10.02 -5.32
C PRO A 160 12.09 -10.56 -5.73
N ASN A 161 12.74 -11.32 -4.85
CA ASN A 161 14.10 -11.81 -5.03
C ASN A 161 14.12 -13.34 -5.10
N GLY A 162 14.89 -13.88 -6.04
CA GLY A 162 14.99 -15.32 -6.25
C GLY A 162 13.75 -15.94 -6.89
N VAL A 163 13.62 -17.25 -6.74
CA VAL A 163 12.49 -18.02 -7.32
C VAL A 163 11.25 -17.84 -6.42
N PRO A 164 10.13 -17.36 -6.97
CA PRO A 164 8.89 -17.25 -6.21
C PRO A 164 8.32 -18.64 -5.89
N LYS A 165 7.48 -18.71 -4.85
CA LYS A 165 6.87 -19.97 -4.36
C LYS A 165 5.69 -20.39 -5.24
N CYS A 166 5.94 -20.60 -6.54
CA CYS A 166 4.89 -20.90 -7.53
C CYS A 166 4.11 -22.19 -7.25
N GLY A 167 4.71 -23.15 -6.55
CA GLY A 167 4.05 -24.41 -6.18
C GLY A 167 2.88 -24.23 -5.19
N SER A 168 2.92 -23.19 -4.35
CA SER A 168 1.86 -22.84 -3.40
C SER A 168 1.02 -21.63 -3.83
N CYS A 169 1.25 -21.10 -5.05
CA CYS A 169 0.55 -19.91 -5.52
C CYS A 169 -0.87 -20.27 -6.02
N PRO A 170 -1.92 -19.63 -5.47
CA PRO A 170 -3.29 -19.88 -5.91
C PRO A 170 -3.54 -19.47 -7.38
N LEU A 171 -2.75 -18.56 -7.93
CA LEU A 171 -2.83 -18.10 -9.32
C LEU A 171 -1.90 -18.88 -10.26
N SER A 172 -1.28 -19.97 -9.79
CA SER A 172 -0.23 -20.68 -10.54
C SER A 172 -0.69 -21.23 -11.88
N ALA A 173 -1.93 -21.68 -11.98
CA ALA A 173 -2.52 -22.23 -13.22
C ALA A 173 -2.80 -21.14 -14.28
N LEU A 174 -3.00 -19.88 -13.83
CA LEU A 174 -3.28 -18.74 -14.70
C LEU A 174 -2.03 -17.93 -15.05
N CYS A 175 -0.89 -18.24 -14.41
CA CYS A 175 0.30 -17.40 -14.50
C CYS A 175 1.10 -17.67 -15.78
N GLU A 176 1.10 -16.68 -16.68
CA GLU A 176 1.77 -16.77 -17.97
C GLU A 176 3.29 -16.85 -17.85
N SER A 177 3.92 -16.09 -16.94
CA SER A 177 5.37 -16.18 -16.72
C SER A 177 5.78 -17.55 -16.17
N ARG A 178 4.94 -18.17 -15.32
CA ARG A 178 5.18 -19.54 -14.85
C ARG A 178 5.11 -20.54 -16.01
N ARG A 179 4.09 -20.42 -16.87
CA ARG A 179 3.94 -21.26 -18.05
C ARG A 179 5.15 -21.19 -18.99
N ARG A 180 5.77 -20.01 -19.11
CA ARG A 180 6.99 -19.76 -19.89
C ARG A 180 8.29 -20.08 -19.14
N GLY A 181 8.27 -20.35 -17.86
CA GLY A 181 9.48 -20.52 -17.05
C GLY A 181 10.27 -19.23 -16.79
N SER A 182 9.65 -18.06 -16.98
CA SER A 182 10.30 -16.74 -16.99
C SER A 182 9.96 -15.85 -15.78
N MET A 183 9.53 -16.43 -14.64
CA MET A 183 9.03 -15.68 -13.48
C MET A 183 10.05 -14.66 -12.93
N THR A 184 11.34 -14.93 -13.06
CA THR A 184 12.41 -14.06 -12.54
C THR A 184 12.74 -12.90 -13.47
N GLU A 185 12.25 -12.90 -14.70
CA GLU A 185 12.44 -11.82 -15.67
C GLU A 185 11.54 -10.63 -15.42
N PHE A 186 10.46 -10.80 -14.63
CA PHE A 186 9.47 -9.77 -14.33
C PHE A 186 9.48 -9.36 -12.86
N PRO A 187 9.20 -8.10 -12.56
CA PRO A 187 8.93 -6.95 -13.47
C PRO A 187 10.20 -6.45 -14.19
N VAL A 188 10.04 -5.99 -15.43
CA VAL A 188 11.13 -5.40 -16.20
C VAL A 188 11.36 -3.95 -15.73
N LYS A 189 12.61 -3.64 -15.40
CA LYS A 189 13.06 -2.28 -15.07
C LYS A 189 14.18 -1.89 -16.02
N PRO A 190 14.21 -0.66 -16.52
CA PRO A 190 15.33 -0.20 -17.32
C PRO A 190 16.62 -0.22 -16.48
N PRO A 191 17.78 -0.39 -17.11
CA PRO A 191 19.06 -0.24 -16.43
C PRO A 191 19.15 1.16 -15.80
N LYS A 192 19.66 1.23 -14.57
CA LYS A 192 19.90 2.55 -13.94
C LYS A 192 20.84 3.33 -14.85
N LYS A 193 20.45 4.53 -15.24
CA LYS A 193 21.38 5.44 -15.91
C LYS A 193 22.55 5.68 -14.95
N ALA A 194 23.75 5.42 -15.46
CA ALA A 194 24.99 5.72 -14.74
C ALA A 194 25.13 7.23 -14.51
#